data_563285312e95321fb908d4120f819f64
#
_entry.id   563285312e95321fb908d4120f819f64
#
_cell.length_a   1.000
_cell.length_b   1.000
_cell.length_c   1.000
_cell.angle_alpha   90.00
_cell.angle_beta   90.00
_cell.angle_gamma   90.00
#
_symmetry.space_group_name_H-M   'P 1'
#
loop_
_entity.id
_entity.type
_entity.pdbx_description
1 polymer ?
#
loop_
_entity_poly.entity_id
_entity_poly.type
_entity_poly.pdbx_seq_one_letter_code
_entity_poly.pdbx_strand_id
1 'polypeptide(L)'
;MGMLVEGRWTDETPDPAIGRFNRPESRFRSRITADGFSGFTAEPGRYHLYVSYGCPWAHRTIIFRALKGLEGMVSMSIALPDDRRDGWRFGTGFPGATADAVNGFTWMHQAYSAADPHYTGKVTVPTLWDKATRSIVNNESSEIIRMFNSGFDAMGANPGDYYPPHLAAEIDRINEVVYAGLNNGVYRTGFAGTQDAYDEAVGRVFACLDMLEQRLAGQRYLVGDTLTEADWRLFVTLVRFDAVYHHAFKCMLRPLSSYHHLDNYLRDLHQVPGVAATVRLDHIVTSYYSSERVNPNGIVPILPALDFSRPHDRDRFARASSFSRAA
;
A
#
# COMPACT_ATOMS: atom_id res chain seq x y z
N MET A 1 -14.43 -11.71 2.10
CA MET A 1 -14.20 -10.85 0.92
C MET A 1 -14.53 -11.68 -0.31
N GLY A 2 -15.50 -11.26 -1.10
CA GLY A 2 -15.94 -11.91 -2.30
C GLY A 2 -14.96 -11.82 -3.48
N MET A 3 -15.40 -12.24 -4.64
CA MET A 3 -14.67 -12.18 -5.90
C MET A 3 -15.64 -12.08 -7.07
N LEU A 4 -15.15 -11.79 -8.25
CA LEU A 4 -15.89 -11.96 -9.49
C LEU A 4 -15.68 -13.38 -10.04
N VAL A 5 -16.74 -13.97 -10.57
CA VAL A 5 -16.73 -15.19 -11.37
C VAL A 5 -17.52 -14.90 -12.64
N GLU A 6 -16.86 -15.00 -13.80
CA GLU A 6 -17.45 -14.62 -15.10
C GLU A 6 -18.17 -13.26 -15.03
N GLY A 7 -17.49 -12.24 -14.48
CA GLY A 7 -17.98 -10.88 -14.36
C GLY A 7 -19.08 -10.65 -13.31
N ARG A 8 -19.51 -11.67 -12.58
CA ARG A 8 -20.56 -11.58 -11.55
C ARG A 8 -19.96 -11.66 -10.15
N TRP A 9 -20.38 -10.77 -9.26
CA TRP A 9 -19.95 -10.78 -7.87
C TRP A 9 -20.47 -12.01 -7.11
N THR A 10 -19.61 -12.62 -6.29
CA THR A 10 -19.96 -13.68 -5.35
C THR A 10 -19.21 -13.49 -4.04
N ASP A 11 -19.89 -13.76 -2.92
CA ASP A 11 -19.28 -13.79 -1.59
C ASP A 11 -18.55 -15.12 -1.33
N GLU A 12 -18.82 -16.12 -2.13
CA GLU A 12 -18.10 -17.38 -2.07
C GLU A 12 -16.65 -17.18 -2.52
N THR A 13 -15.73 -17.59 -1.67
CA THR A 13 -14.32 -17.64 -2.01
C THR A 13 -13.86 -19.08 -1.90
N PRO A 14 -13.07 -19.58 -2.87
CA PRO A 14 -12.45 -20.91 -2.73
C PRO A 14 -11.75 -21.01 -1.37
N ASP A 15 -11.95 -22.13 -0.68
CA ASP A 15 -11.34 -22.40 0.61
C ASP A 15 -9.82 -22.28 0.46
N PRO A 16 -9.15 -21.44 1.25
CA PRO A 16 -7.70 -21.34 1.18
C PRO A 16 -7.10 -22.70 1.59
N ALA A 17 -6.26 -23.24 0.74
CA ALA A 17 -5.61 -24.51 0.96
C ALA A 17 -5.06 -24.59 2.39
N ILE A 18 -5.68 -25.44 3.20
CA ILE A 18 -5.24 -25.92 4.52
C ILE A 18 -4.51 -24.87 5.37
N GLY A 19 -5.28 -23.93 5.97
CA GLY A 19 -4.81 -23.09 7.07
C GLY A 19 -3.73 -22.05 6.78
N ARG A 20 -3.28 -21.90 5.51
CA ARG A 20 -2.26 -20.92 5.11
C ARG A 20 -2.84 -19.87 4.19
N PHE A 21 -2.58 -18.59 4.50
CA PHE A 21 -2.97 -17.49 3.62
C PHE A 21 -2.10 -17.45 2.37
N ASN A 22 -2.72 -17.49 1.20
CA ASN A 22 -2.09 -17.28 -0.09
C ASN A 22 -2.71 -16.06 -0.79
N ARG A 23 -1.86 -15.18 -1.31
CA ARG A 23 -2.28 -13.99 -2.06
C ARG A 23 -2.25 -14.29 -3.54
N PRO A 24 -3.38 -14.20 -4.27
CA PRO A 24 -3.40 -14.37 -5.71
C PRO A 24 -2.66 -13.21 -6.40
N GLU A 25 -2.11 -13.49 -7.57
CA GLU A 25 -1.46 -12.50 -8.41
C GLU A 25 -2.47 -11.51 -9.03
N SER A 26 -1.98 -10.29 -9.27
CA SER A 26 -2.71 -9.26 -9.99
C SER A 26 -2.78 -9.61 -11.48
N ARG A 27 -3.93 -9.41 -12.14
CA ARG A 27 -4.13 -9.80 -13.54
C ARG A 27 -3.94 -8.67 -14.54
N PHE A 28 -4.28 -7.44 -14.17
CA PHE A 28 -4.07 -6.27 -15.03
C PHE A 28 -2.64 -5.75 -14.79
N ARG A 29 -1.76 -5.91 -15.79
CA ARG A 29 -0.32 -5.67 -15.67
C ARG A 29 0.24 -4.80 -16.81
N SER A 30 -0.62 -4.03 -17.50
CA SER A 30 -0.18 -3.04 -18.49
C SER A 30 0.54 -1.86 -17.82
N ARG A 31 1.26 -1.05 -18.60
CA ARG A 31 2.10 0.03 -18.07
C ARG A 31 1.82 1.34 -18.80
N ILE A 32 1.88 2.45 -18.06
CA ILE A 32 1.98 3.77 -18.64
C ILE A 32 3.45 3.98 -19.03
N THR A 33 3.69 4.45 -20.25
CA THR A 33 5.01 4.85 -20.74
C THR A 33 4.98 6.26 -21.30
N ALA A 34 6.08 7.00 -21.19
CA ALA A 34 6.15 8.37 -21.67
C ALA A 34 5.94 8.48 -23.20
N ASP A 35 6.41 7.47 -23.96
CA ASP A 35 6.31 7.38 -25.42
C ASP A 35 5.02 6.72 -25.93
N GLY A 36 4.21 6.15 -25.04
CA GLY A 36 2.98 5.43 -25.40
C GLY A 36 3.17 4.07 -26.05
N PHE A 37 4.39 3.55 -26.13
CA PHE A 37 4.67 2.25 -26.76
C PHE A 37 3.88 1.09 -26.14
N SER A 38 3.53 1.21 -24.86
CA SER A 38 2.70 0.22 -24.14
C SER A 38 1.21 0.23 -24.52
N GLY A 39 0.75 1.21 -25.31
CA GLY A 39 -0.67 1.51 -25.55
C GLY A 39 -1.26 2.50 -24.56
N PHE A 40 -0.55 2.85 -23.47
CA PHE A 40 -0.97 3.77 -22.44
C PHE A 40 0.06 4.91 -22.30
N THR A 41 -0.16 6.02 -23.00
CA THR A 41 0.73 7.18 -22.97
C THR A 41 0.54 7.96 -21.67
N ALA A 42 1.62 8.45 -21.07
CA ALA A 42 1.55 9.37 -19.93
C ALA A 42 0.89 10.68 -20.41
N GLU A 43 -0.26 11.02 -19.84
CA GLU A 43 -1.10 12.15 -20.23
C GLU A 43 -1.81 12.72 -19.00
N PRO A 44 -1.58 14.01 -18.64
CA PRO A 44 -2.26 14.64 -17.52
C PRO A 44 -3.79 14.58 -17.66
N GLY A 45 -4.46 14.20 -16.58
CA GLY A 45 -5.91 14.13 -16.56
C GLY A 45 -6.52 12.84 -17.15
N ARG A 46 -5.76 12.00 -17.85
CA ARG A 46 -6.25 10.75 -18.47
C ARG A 46 -6.53 9.66 -17.46
N TYR A 47 -5.70 9.51 -16.43
CA TYR A 47 -5.77 8.37 -15.52
C TYR A 47 -6.50 8.70 -14.23
N HIS A 48 -7.07 7.65 -13.63
CA HIS A 48 -7.76 7.70 -12.35
C HIS A 48 -7.31 6.55 -11.45
N LEU A 49 -7.08 6.83 -10.17
CA LEU A 49 -6.61 5.86 -9.20
C LEU A 49 -7.73 5.53 -8.20
N TYR A 50 -8.18 4.29 -8.18
CA TYR A 50 -9.10 3.77 -7.17
C TYR A 50 -8.33 3.20 -6.00
N VAL A 51 -8.59 3.69 -4.78
CA VAL A 51 -7.85 3.36 -3.56
C VAL A 51 -8.73 3.20 -2.34
N SER A 52 -8.11 2.74 -1.26
CA SER A 52 -8.59 2.89 0.12
C SER A 52 -7.42 3.23 1.02
N TYR A 53 -7.60 4.21 1.91
CA TYR A 53 -6.58 4.53 2.92
C TYR A 53 -6.33 3.38 3.91
N GLY A 54 -7.30 2.49 4.11
CA GLY A 54 -7.13 1.28 4.91
C GLY A 54 -6.14 0.28 4.29
N CYS A 55 -6.07 0.21 2.94
CA CYS A 55 -5.26 -0.76 2.23
C CYS A 55 -3.79 -0.35 2.15
N PRO A 56 -2.81 -1.13 2.68
CA PRO A 56 -1.40 -0.78 2.59
C PRO A 56 -0.85 -0.82 1.16
N TRP A 57 -1.39 -1.67 0.30
CA TRP A 57 -0.99 -1.74 -1.10
C TRP A 57 -1.39 -0.47 -1.86
N ALA A 58 -2.61 0.01 -1.64
CA ALA A 58 -3.08 1.27 -2.21
C ALA A 58 -2.32 2.47 -1.63
N HIS A 59 -1.97 2.44 -0.35
CA HIS A 59 -1.23 3.52 0.30
C HIS A 59 0.12 3.80 -0.38
N ARG A 60 0.82 2.78 -0.90
CA ARG A 60 2.04 2.98 -1.71
C ARG A 60 1.80 3.93 -2.87
N THR A 61 0.70 3.73 -3.60
CA THR A 61 0.38 4.54 -4.79
C THR A 61 -0.09 5.95 -4.42
N ILE A 62 -0.75 6.11 -3.28
CA ILE A 62 -1.13 7.43 -2.73
C ILE A 62 0.13 8.22 -2.37
N ILE A 63 1.12 7.58 -1.71
CA ILE A 63 2.41 8.21 -1.37
C ILE A 63 3.14 8.66 -2.64
N PHE A 64 3.28 7.80 -3.64
CA PHE A 64 3.97 8.17 -4.88
C PHE A 64 3.23 9.28 -5.65
N ARG A 65 1.89 9.28 -5.65
CA ARG A 65 1.10 10.35 -6.21
C ARG A 65 1.41 11.70 -5.53
N ALA A 66 1.57 11.72 -4.20
CA ALA A 66 1.93 12.91 -3.44
C ALA A 66 3.40 13.32 -3.66
N LEU A 67 4.35 12.38 -3.54
CA LEU A 67 5.78 12.66 -3.72
C LEU A 67 6.10 13.23 -5.10
N LYS A 68 5.45 12.72 -6.13
CA LYS A 68 5.65 13.15 -7.52
C LYS A 68 4.74 14.30 -7.93
N GLY A 69 3.91 14.85 -7.01
CA GLY A 69 3.02 15.99 -7.31
C GLY A 69 1.98 15.69 -8.39
N LEU A 70 1.46 14.46 -8.43
CA LEU A 70 0.54 14.03 -9.50
C LEU A 70 -0.93 14.33 -9.21
N GLU A 71 -1.26 15.15 -8.20
CA GLU A 71 -2.64 15.41 -7.78
C GLU A 71 -3.47 16.05 -8.90
N GLY A 72 -2.87 16.92 -9.70
CA GLY A 72 -3.50 17.51 -10.87
C GLY A 72 -3.50 16.63 -12.11
N MET A 73 -2.69 15.57 -12.16
CA MET A 73 -2.51 14.71 -13.33
C MET A 73 -3.27 13.40 -13.26
N VAL A 74 -3.36 12.83 -12.06
CA VAL A 74 -4.03 11.54 -11.79
C VAL A 74 -5.09 11.75 -10.73
N SER A 75 -6.36 11.76 -11.13
CA SER A 75 -7.49 11.88 -10.19
C SER A 75 -7.64 10.63 -9.33
N MET A 76 -8.35 10.73 -8.20
CA MET A 76 -8.43 9.62 -7.24
C MET A 76 -9.82 9.51 -6.61
N SER A 77 -10.33 8.28 -6.47
CA SER A 77 -11.51 7.95 -5.66
C SER A 77 -11.13 7.02 -4.50
N ILE A 78 -11.69 7.30 -3.33
CA ILE A 78 -11.33 6.67 -2.06
C ILE A 78 -12.52 5.88 -1.53
N ALA A 79 -12.34 4.57 -1.42
CA ALA A 79 -13.38 3.68 -0.88
C ALA A 79 -13.62 3.91 0.62
N LEU A 80 -14.86 3.66 1.04
CA LEU A 80 -15.28 3.63 2.43
C LEU A 80 -14.49 2.57 3.21
N PRO A 81 -14.10 2.82 4.47
CA PRO A 81 -13.33 1.86 5.26
C PRO A 81 -14.19 0.75 5.89
N ASP A 82 -15.49 0.97 6.08
CA ASP A 82 -16.38 0.20 6.94
C ASP A 82 -17.44 -0.64 6.18
N ASP A 83 -17.65 -0.38 4.90
CA ASP A 83 -18.62 -1.13 4.09
C ASP A 83 -17.93 -1.95 3.01
N ARG A 84 -17.91 -3.28 3.20
CA ARG A 84 -17.28 -4.25 2.32
C ARG A 84 -18.16 -5.45 1.99
N ARG A 85 -19.47 -5.30 2.07
CA ARG A 85 -20.42 -6.40 1.76
C ARG A 85 -20.18 -6.95 0.36
N ASP A 86 -20.18 -6.07 -0.64
CA ASP A 86 -19.91 -6.42 -2.04
C ASP A 86 -18.51 -5.91 -2.49
N GLY A 87 -17.52 -5.98 -1.62
CA GLY A 87 -16.15 -5.53 -1.87
C GLY A 87 -15.90 -4.08 -1.44
N TRP A 88 -15.10 -3.35 -2.20
CA TRP A 88 -14.78 -1.95 -1.94
C TRP A 88 -15.90 -1.04 -2.43
N ARG A 89 -16.48 -0.23 -1.56
CA ARG A 89 -17.56 0.70 -1.86
C ARG A 89 -17.08 2.14 -1.92
N PHE A 90 -17.56 2.90 -2.91
CA PHE A 90 -17.36 4.34 -3.00
C PHE A 90 -18.57 5.10 -2.47
N GLY A 91 -18.35 6.23 -1.79
CA GLY A 91 -19.37 7.06 -1.19
C GLY A 91 -18.79 8.09 -0.24
N THR A 92 -19.64 9.00 0.26
CA THR A 92 -19.24 10.12 1.14
C THR A 92 -19.61 9.90 2.62
N GLY A 93 -19.98 8.67 3.00
CA GLY A 93 -20.45 8.34 4.35
C GLY A 93 -19.35 8.31 5.44
N PHE A 94 -18.08 8.48 5.07
CA PHE A 94 -16.97 8.51 6.01
C PHE A 94 -16.00 9.67 5.66
N PRO A 95 -15.45 10.41 6.64
CA PRO A 95 -14.57 11.55 6.38
C PRO A 95 -13.36 11.18 5.54
N GLY A 96 -13.19 11.78 4.36
CA GLY A 96 -12.12 11.50 3.42
C GLY A 96 -12.41 10.39 2.41
N ALA A 97 -13.52 9.64 2.53
CA ALA A 97 -14.02 8.79 1.47
C ALA A 97 -14.74 9.62 0.39
N THR A 98 -14.79 9.12 -0.83
CA THR A 98 -15.40 9.83 -1.97
C THR A 98 -16.33 8.92 -2.77
N ALA A 99 -17.34 9.52 -3.41
CA ALA A 99 -18.00 8.86 -4.52
C ALA A 99 -17.03 8.71 -5.72
N ASP A 100 -17.34 7.81 -6.65
CA ASP A 100 -16.63 7.73 -7.92
C ASP A 100 -17.13 8.81 -8.87
N ALA A 101 -16.31 9.85 -9.07
CA ALA A 101 -16.63 10.97 -9.93
C ALA A 101 -16.37 10.71 -11.43
N VAL A 102 -15.75 9.56 -11.79
CA VAL A 102 -15.33 9.28 -13.16
C VAL A 102 -16.37 8.41 -13.89
N ASN A 103 -16.79 7.31 -13.27
CA ASN A 103 -17.72 6.36 -13.88
C ASN A 103 -19.05 6.24 -13.11
N GLY A 104 -19.15 6.81 -11.91
CA GLY A 104 -20.32 6.68 -11.05
C GLY A 104 -20.49 5.30 -10.41
N PHE A 105 -19.42 4.50 -10.34
CA PHE A 105 -19.49 3.17 -9.75
C PHE A 105 -19.72 3.29 -8.23
N THR A 106 -20.62 2.46 -7.72
CA THR A 106 -20.83 2.31 -6.28
C THR A 106 -19.82 1.31 -5.69
N TRP A 107 -19.48 0.27 -6.45
CA TRP A 107 -18.60 -0.82 -6.04
C TRP A 107 -17.41 -0.98 -6.98
N MET A 108 -16.25 -1.30 -6.43
CA MET A 108 -15.03 -1.50 -7.22
C MET A 108 -15.15 -2.64 -8.25
N HIS A 109 -15.94 -3.69 -7.95
CA HIS A 109 -16.14 -4.79 -8.89
C HIS A 109 -16.80 -4.34 -10.20
N GLN A 110 -17.56 -3.24 -10.19
CA GLN A 110 -18.15 -2.68 -11.42
C GLN A 110 -17.07 -2.17 -12.39
N ALA A 111 -15.96 -1.61 -11.87
CA ALA A 111 -14.83 -1.22 -12.71
C ALA A 111 -14.13 -2.43 -13.33
N TYR A 112 -14.02 -3.55 -12.58
CA TYR A 112 -13.45 -4.79 -13.10
C TYR A 112 -14.32 -5.43 -14.18
N SER A 113 -15.64 -5.50 -13.94
CA SER A 113 -16.59 -6.03 -14.94
C SER A 113 -16.71 -5.12 -16.17
N ALA A 114 -16.52 -3.80 -16.01
CA ALA A 114 -16.49 -2.85 -17.14
C ALA A 114 -15.21 -3.00 -17.98
N ALA A 115 -14.07 -3.32 -17.36
CA ALA A 115 -12.81 -3.56 -18.05
C ALA A 115 -12.76 -4.94 -18.74
N ASP A 116 -13.34 -5.96 -18.09
CA ASP A 116 -13.43 -7.34 -18.58
C ASP A 116 -14.75 -7.97 -18.11
N PRO A 117 -15.77 -8.09 -18.99
CA PRO A 117 -17.06 -8.66 -18.63
C PRO A 117 -17.03 -10.13 -18.16
N HIS A 118 -15.96 -10.86 -18.46
CA HIS A 118 -15.75 -12.25 -18.04
C HIS A 118 -14.68 -12.39 -16.95
N TYR A 119 -14.31 -11.30 -16.31
CA TYR A 119 -13.27 -11.33 -15.27
C TYR A 119 -13.63 -12.33 -14.16
N THR A 120 -12.68 -13.22 -13.88
CA THR A 120 -12.75 -14.14 -12.73
C THR A 120 -11.54 -13.93 -11.84
N GLY A 121 -11.76 -13.46 -10.60
CA GLY A 121 -10.68 -13.19 -9.65
C GLY A 121 -11.05 -12.21 -8.54
N LYS A 122 -10.06 -11.92 -7.67
CA LYS A 122 -10.24 -10.95 -6.59
C LYS A 122 -10.31 -9.52 -7.14
N VAL A 123 -11.21 -8.74 -6.55
CA VAL A 123 -11.32 -7.30 -6.80
C VAL A 123 -10.52 -6.56 -5.74
N THR A 124 -9.49 -5.84 -6.16
CA THR A 124 -8.50 -5.23 -5.26
C THR A 124 -8.34 -3.74 -5.51
N VAL A 125 -7.75 -3.06 -4.54
CA VAL A 125 -7.18 -1.71 -4.66
C VAL A 125 -5.69 -1.78 -4.25
N PRO A 126 -4.79 -0.97 -4.87
CA PRO A 126 -5.07 0.06 -5.85
C PRO A 126 -5.48 -0.51 -7.20
N THR A 127 -6.20 0.28 -7.97
CA THR A 127 -6.50 0.02 -9.38
C THR A 127 -6.31 1.29 -10.18
N LEU A 128 -5.44 1.25 -11.18
CA LEU A 128 -5.18 2.35 -12.09
C LEU A 128 -6.06 2.19 -13.33
N TRP A 129 -6.93 3.17 -13.54
CA TRP A 129 -7.96 3.20 -14.59
C TRP A 129 -7.59 4.19 -15.69
N ASP A 130 -7.75 3.82 -16.94
CA ASP A 130 -7.68 4.73 -18.09
C ASP A 130 -9.09 5.21 -18.47
N LYS A 131 -9.34 6.50 -18.32
CA LYS A 131 -10.61 7.12 -18.66
C LYS A 131 -10.89 7.15 -20.17
N ALA A 132 -9.83 7.17 -21.00
CA ALA A 132 -9.96 7.22 -22.45
C ALA A 132 -10.45 5.87 -23.02
N THR A 133 -9.84 4.79 -22.59
CA THR A 133 -10.20 3.43 -23.06
C THR A 133 -11.26 2.75 -22.18
N ARG A 134 -11.62 3.36 -21.04
CA ARG A 134 -12.53 2.79 -20.04
C ARG A 134 -12.12 1.38 -19.60
N SER A 135 -10.85 1.23 -19.29
CA SER A 135 -10.24 -0.05 -18.92
C SER A 135 -9.27 0.10 -17.76
N ILE A 136 -8.98 -1.01 -17.08
CA ILE A 136 -7.95 -1.08 -16.04
C ILE A 136 -6.59 -1.22 -16.71
N VAL A 137 -5.68 -0.27 -16.40
CA VAL A 137 -4.28 -0.36 -16.82
C VAL A 137 -3.53 -1.38 -15.98
N ASN A 138 -3.63 -1.23 -14.66
CA ASN A 138 -2.84 -2.05 -13.73
C ASN A 138 -3.49 -2.09 -12.34
N ASN A 139 -3.35 -3.22 -11.63
CA ASN A 139 -3.79 -3.38 -10.24
C ASN A 139 -2.70 -3.98 -9.34
N GLU A 140 -1.42 -3.85 -9.74
CA GLU A 140 -0.26 -4.23 -8.94
C GLU A 140 0.46 -2.99 -8.42
N SER A 141 0.42 -2.78 -7.10
CA SER A 141 0.95 -1.57 -6.45
C SER A 141 2.42 -1.31 -6.74
N SER A 142 3.23 -2.36 -6.80
CA SER A 142 4.68 -2.26 -7.07
C SER A 142 4.99 -1.75 -8.47
N GLU A 143 4.12 -2.01 -9.42
CA GLU A 143 4.27 -1.51 -10.80
C GLU A 143 3.68 -0.11 -10.96
N ILE A 144 2.53 0.17 -10.30
CA ILE A 144 1.92 1.50 -10.33
C ILE A 144 2.88 2.55 -9.75
N ILE A 145 3.56 2.26 -8.63
CA ILE A 145 4.53 3.22 -8.06
C ILE A 145 5.69 3.49 -9.00
N ARG A 146 6.17 2.50 -9.76
CA ARG A 146 7.23 2.69 -10.77
C ARG A 146 6.75 3.48 -11.98
N MET A 147 5.48 3.33 -12.40
CA MET A 147 4.87 4.20 -13.40
C MET A 147 4.79 5.66 -12.92
N PHE A 148 4.40 5.88 -11.65
CA PHE A 148 4.34 7.22 -11.08
C PHE A 148 5.72 7.83 -10.84
N ASN A 149 6.73 7.00 -10.55
CA ASN A 149 8.11 7.44 -10.32
C ASN A 149 8.72 8.19 -11.50
N SER A 150 8.45 7.76 -12.74
CA SER A 150 9.12 8.32 -13.92
C SER A 150 8.21 8.60 -15.11
N GLY A 151 7.03 7.97 -15.18
CA GLY A 151 6.17 8.06 -16.37
C GLY A 151 5.69 9.49 -16.69
N PHE A 152 5.58 10.35 -15.68
CA PHE A 152 5.05 11.70 -15.80
C PHE A 152 6.13 12.79 -15.70
N ASP A 153 7.42 12.45 -15.69
CA ASP A 153 8.51 13.43 -15.53
C ASP A 153 8.48 14.50 -16.62
N ALA A 154 8.27 14.11 -17.88
CA ALA A 154 8.13 15.04 -19.00
C ALA A 154 6.86 15.92 -18.92
N MET A 155 5.91 15.60 -18.05
CA MET A 155 4.66 16.34 -17.84
C MET A 155 4.74 17.31 -16.65
N GLY A 156 5.92 17.46 -16.03
CA GLY A 156 6.15 18.37 -14.90
C GLY A 156 5.90 17.74 -13.53
N ALA A 157 6.02 16.42 -13.42
CA ALA A 157 6.05 15.75 -12.12
C ALA A 157 7.23 16.25 -11.28
N ASN A 158 7.10 16.20 -9.95
CA ASN A 158 8.19 16.57 -9.05
C ASN A 158 9.44 15.74 -9.35
N PRO A 159 10.65 16.34 -9.29
CA PRO A 159 11.89 15.61 -9.49
C PRO A 159 12.08 14.55 -8.40
N GLY A 160 12.89 13.56 -8.71
CA GLY A 160 13.24 12.48 -7.81
C GLY A 160 13.01 11.11 -8.45
N ASP A 161 14.01 10.25 -8.32
CA ASP A 161 13.95 8.86 -8.77
C ASP A 161 14.12 7.94 -7.55
N TYR A 162 13.02 7.26 -7.21
CA TYR A 162 12.98 6.30 -6.09
C TYR A 162 13.35 4.87 -6.51
N TYR A 163 13.71 4.67 -7.78
CA TYR A 163 14.19 3.40 -8.31
C TYR A 163 15.32 3.61 -9.31
N PRO A 164 16.43 4.26 -8.88
CA PRO A 164 17.52 4.58 -9.78
C PRO A 164 18.22 3.30 -10.28
N PRO A 165 18.59 3.21 -11.56
CA PRO A 165 19.11 1.98 -12.18
C PRO A 165 20.33 1.35 -11.48
N HIS A 166 21.22 2.18 -10.93
CA HIS A 166 22.42 1.71 -10.23
C HIS A 166 22.14 1.06 -8.87
N LEU A 167 20.96 1.29 -8.27
CA LEU A 167 20.52 0.68 -7.01
C LEU A 167 19.44 -0.39 -7.22
N ALA A 168 18.95 -0.59 -8.45
CA ALA A 168 17.79 -1.42 -8.74
C ALA A 168 17.91 -2.85 -8.17
N ALA A 169 19.07 -3.48 -8.35
CA ALA A 169 19.31 -4.84 -7.86
C ALA A 169 19.24 -4.95 -6.31
N GLU A 170 19.75 -3.94 -5.58
CA GLU A 170 19.66 -3.93 -4.13
C GLU A 170 18.24 -3.60 -3.64
N ILE A 171 17.57 -2.65 -4.31
CA ILE A 171 16.17 -2.32 -4.05
C ILE A 171 15.29 -3.56 -4.23
N ASP A 172 15.43 -4.29 -5.33
CA ASP A 172 14.63 -5.48 -5.58
C ASP A 172 14.90 -6.57 -4.54
N ARG A 173 16.17 -6.82 -4.19
CA ARG A 173 16.54 -7.80 -3.16
C ARG A 173 15.91 -7.48 -1.80
N ILE A 174 15.98 -6.23 -1.33
CA ILE A 174 15.38 -5.86 -0.04
C ILE A 174 13.85 -5.85 -0.12
N ASN A 175 13.27 -5.50 -1.26
CA ASN A 175 11.83 -5.59 -1.49
C ASN A 175 11.31 -7.02 -1.35
N GLU A 176 12.02 -8.03 -1.87
CA GLU A 176 11.64 -9.44 -1.73
C GLU A 176 11.64 -9.87 -0.26
N VAL A 177 12.69 -9.52 0.48
CA VAL A 177 12.80 -9.84 1.92
C VAL A 177 11.68 -9.17 2.71
N VAL A 178 11.45 -7.88 2.51
CA VAL A 178 10.40 -7.11 3.20
C VAL A 178 9.01 -7.62 2.81
N TYR A 179 8.79 -7.94 1.53
CA TYR A 179 7.51 -8.48 1.08
C TYR A 179 7.20 -9.83 1.74
N ALA A 180 8.13 -10.77 1.67
CA ALA A 180 7.92 -12.11 2.19
C ALA A 180 7.84 -12.15 3.72
N GLY A 181 8.75 -11.43 4.40
CA GLY A 181 8.87 -11.44 5.85
C GLY A 181 7.84 -10.56 6.56
N LEU A 182 7.53 -9.38 6.00
CA LEU A 182 6.74 -8.38 6.71
C LEU A 182 5.46 -7.96 5.98
N ASN A 183 5.54 -7.40 4.74
CA ASN A 183 4.32 -6.87 4.10
C ASN A 183 3.23 -7.94 3.92
N ASN A 184 3.59 -9.13 3.46
CA ASN A 184 2.69 -10.28 3.36
C ASN A 184 2.73 -11.17 4.62
N GLY A 185 3.81 -11.08 5.40
CA GLY A 185 4.02 -11.83 6.64
C GLY A 185 2.95 -11.55 7.69
N VAL A 186 2.63 -10.27 7.93
CA VAL A 186 1.56 -9.88 8.87
C VAL A 186 0.19 -10.46 8.48
N TYR A 187 -0.08 -10.59 7.17
CA TYR A 187 -1.32 -11.22 6.68
C TYR A 187 -1.30 -12.74 6.85
N ARG A 188 -0.15 -13.38 6.65
CA ARG A 188 0.00 -14.81 6.94
C ARG A 188 -0.21 -15.10 8.42
N THR A 189 0.26 -14.22 9.30
CA THR A 189 0.04 -14.31 10.75
C THR A 189 -1.43 -14.11 11.09
N GLY A 190 -2.04 -13.01 10.63
CA GLY A 190 -3.42 -12.63 10.98
C GLY A 190 -4.49 -13.56 10.41
N PHE A 191 -4.21 -14.24 9.29
CA PHE A 191 -5.11 -15.16 8.62
C PHE A 191 -4.69 -16.63 8.71
N ALA A 192 -3.75 -16.96 9.60
CA ALA A 192 -3.41 -18.35 9.89
C ALA A 192 -4.65 -19.11 10.40
N GLY A 193 -4.89 -20.27 9.84
CA GLY A 193 -6.00 -21.16 10.22
C GLY A 193 -5.59 -22.27 11.18
N THR A 194 -4.30 -22.42 11.47
CA THR A 194 -3.73 -23.41 12.40
C THR A 194 -2.65 -22.79 13.27
N GLN A 195 -2.39 -23.38 14.44
CA GLN A 195 -1.34 -22.90 15.35
C GLN A 195 0.04 -22.95 14.67
N ASP A 196 0.38 -24.06 14.02
CA ASP A 196 1.68 -24.22 13.35
C ASP A 196 1.90 -23.17 12.26
N ALA A 197 0.85 -22.84 11.47
CA ALA A 197 0.92 -21.80 10.45
C ALA A 197 1.10 -20.41 11.06
N TYR A 198 0.48 -20.14 12.22
CA TYR A 198 0.65 -18.90 12.96
C TYR A 198 2.07 -18.79 13.54
N ASP A 199 2.57 -19.83 14.22
CA ASP A 199 3.88 -19.84 14.88
C ASP A 199 5.00 -19.61 13.85
N GLU A 200 4.92 -20.30 12.70
CA GLU A 200 5.84 -20.08 11.58
C GLU A 200 5.77 -18.65 11.06
N ALA A 201 4.56 -18.12 10.83
CA ALA A 201 4.38 -16.80 10.23
C ALA A 201 4.82 -15.68 11.17
N VAL A 202 4.42 -15.72 12.46
CA VAL A 202 4.79 -14.70 13.44
C VAL A 202 6.29 -14.68 13.71
N GLY A 203 6.92 -15.85 13.78
CA GLY A 203 8.38 -15.97 13.92
C GLY A 203 9.12 -15.27 12.77
N ARG A 204 8.66 -15.46 11.53
CA ARG A 204 9.23 -14.79 10.35
C ARG A 204 9.03 -13.27 10.36
N VAL A 205 7.87 -12.79 10.83
CA VAL A 205 7.59 -11.35 10.97
C VAL A 205 8.61 -10.71 11.90
N PHE A 206 8.82 -11.27 13.09
CA PHE A 206 9.73 -10.69 14.07
C PHE A 206 11.21 -10.86 13.69
N ALA A 207 11.59 -11.97 13.07
CA ALA A 207 12.94 -12.12 12.52
C ALA A 207 13.23 -11.06 11.43
N CYS A 208 12.23 -10.71 10.60
CA CYS A 208 12.35 -9.65 9.62
C CYS A 208 12.48 -8.27 10.30
N LEU A 209 11.67 -7.98 11.32
CA LEU A 209 11.78 -6.73 12.08
C LEU A 209 13.14 -6.61 12.77
N ASP A 210 13.67 -7.67 13.37
CA ASP A 210 14.99 -7.68 14.01
C ASP A 210 16.12 -7.43 13.02
N MET A 211 16.05 -8.03 11.84
CA MET A 211 17.01 -7.80 10.75
C MET A 211 16.95 -6.35 10.26
N LEU A 212 15.76 -5.78 10.11
CA LEU A 212 15.58 -4.38 9.70
C LEU A 212 16.04 -3.40 10.78
N GLU A 213 15.81 -3.68 12.06
CA GLU A 213 16.31 -2.90 13.20
C GLU A 213 17.83 -2.83 13.17
N GLN A 214 18.51 -3.96 12.99
CA GLN A 214 19.97 -4.03 12.87
C GLN A 214 20.49 -3.28 11.64
N ARG A 215 19.82 -3.43 10.49
CA ARG A 215 20.19 -2.73 9.27
C ARG A 215 20.12 -1.20 9.44
N LEU A 216 19.04 -0.72 10.04
CA LEU A 216 18.80 0.71 10.27
C LEU A 216 19.63 1.31 11.43
N ALA A 217 20.34 0.51 12.21
CA ALA A 217 21.30 1.00 13.19
C ALA A 217 22.50 1.69 12.53
N GLY A 218 22.90 1.23 11.33
CA GLY A 218 24.09 1.70 10.61
C GLY A 218 23.84 2.59 9.40
N GLN A 219 22.59 2.77 8.96
CA GLN A 219 22.26 3.55 7.76
C GLN A 219 20.89 4.22 7.88
N ARG A 220 20.67 5.33 7.16
CA ARG A 220 19.42 6.11 7.27
C ARG A 220 18.23 5.38 6.69
N TYR A 221 18.35 4.81 5.50
CA TYR A 221 17.29 4.17 4.71
C TYR A 221 17.62 2.70 4.42
N LEU A 222 16.70 1.98 3.80
CA LEU A 222 16.89 0.56 3.48
C LEU A 222 18.02 0.31 2.47
N VAL A 223 18.33 1.31 1.64
CA VAL A 223 19.43 1.25 0.68
C VAL A 223 20.42 2.39 0.99
N GLY A 224 21.21 2.19 2.04
CA GLY A 224 22.21 3.17 2.50
C GLY A 224 21.60 4.52 2.89
N ASP A 225 22.08 5.58 2.24
CA ASP A 225 21.63 6.96 2.51
C ASP A 225 20.63 7.46 1.46
N THR A 226 20.17 6.60 0.55
CA THR A 226 19.25 6.95 -0.54
C THR A 226 17.84 6.50 -0.21
N LEU A 227 16.90 7.45 -0.20
CA LEU A 227 15.48 7.19 -0.05
C LEU A 227 14.93 6.58 -1.35
N THR A 228 14.40 5.35 -1.26
CA THR A 228 13.97 4.55 -2.41
C THR A 228 12.54 4.03 -2.27
N GLU A 229 12.01 3.38 -3.32
CA GLU A 229 10.71 2.71 -3.23
C GLU A 229 10.66 1.63 -2.14
N ALA A 230 11.80 1.06 -1.76
CA ALA A 230 11.85 0.04 -0.71
C ALA A 230 11.40 0.60 0.63
N ASP A 231 11.79 1.85 0.94
CA ASP A 231 11.39 2.55 2.17
C ASP A 231 9.88 2.76 2.20
N TRP A 232 9.29 3.19 1.11
CA TRP A 232 7.85 3.41 1.01
C TRP A 232 7.04 2.11 1.04
N ARG A 233 7.59 1.02 0.49
CA ARG A 233 6.96 -0.31 0.55
C ARG A 233 7.00 -0.89 1.96
N LEU A 234 8.01 -0.56 2.76
CA LEU A 234 8.08 -0.91 4.18
C LEU A 234 7.18 0.00 5.03
N PHE A 235 7.26 1.33 4.83
CA PHE A 235 6.54 2.35 5.60
C PHE A 235 5.06 2.03 5.79
N VAL A 236 4.37 1.64 4.72
CA VAL A 236 2.93 1.38 4.77
C VAL A 236 2.54 0.22 5.71
N THR A 237 3.47 -0.69 5.99
CA THR A 237 3.27 -1.75 6.98
C THR A 237 3.62 -1.25 8.38
N LEU A 238 4.72 -0.54 8.55
CA LEU A 238 5.15 -0.02 9.85
C LEU A 238 4.12 0.93 10.47
N VAL A 239 3.57 1.88 9.68
CA VAL A 239 2.58 2.86 10.16
C VAL A 239 1.27 2.22 10.63
N ARG A 240 1.01 0.96 10.24
CA ARG A 240 -0.15 0.15 10.66
C ARG A 240 0.16 -0.81 11.79
N PHE A 241 1.45 -1.00 12.13
CA PHE A 241 1.85 -2.12 12.96
C PHE A 241 1.21 -2.05 14.35
N ASP A 242 1.47 -1.00 15.11
CA ASP A 242 0.94 -0.86 16.47
C ASP A 242 -0.57 -0.55 16.48
N ALA A 243 -1.08 0.12 15.43
CA ALA A 243 -2.52 0.43 15.32
C ALA A 243 -3.38 -0.82 15.06
N VAL A 244 -2.85 -1.79 14.30
CA VAL A 244 -3.65 -2.90 13.77
C VAL A 244 -2.95 -4.24 13.88
N TYR A 245 -1.77 -4.40 13.27
CA TYR A 245 -1.18 -5.74 13.12
C TYR A 245 -0.76 -6.37 14.44
N HIS A 246 -0.27 -5.55 15.37
CA HIS A 246 0.09 -5.99 16.70
C HIS A 246 -1.08 -6.69 17.39
N HIS A 247 -2.27 -6.07 17.42
CA HIS A 247 -3.44 -6.64 18.07
C HIS A 247 -4.30 -7.51 17.13
N ALA A 248 -4.86 -6.92 16.07
CA ALA A 248 -5.86 -7.58 15.23
C ALA A 248 -5.30 -8.78 14.46
N PHE A 249 -4.01 -8.75 14.08
CA PHE A 249 -3.32 -9.86 13.41
C PHE A 249 -2.43 -10.68 14.35
N LYS A 250 -2.50 -10.42 15.66
CA LYS A 250 -1.76 -11.15 16.69
C LYS A 250 -0.23 -11.12 16.50
N CYS A 251 0.33 -10.05 15.90
CA CYS A 251 1.78 -9.85 15.83
C CYS A 251 2.28 -9.29 17.17
N MET A 252 2.11 -10.03 18.28
CA MET A 252 2.12 -9.51 19.65
C MET A 252 3.42 -9.74 20.43
N LEU A 253 4.49 -10.26 19.84
CA LEU A 253 5.72 -10.50 20.61
C LEU A 253 6.26 -9.19 21.20
N ARG A 254 6.21 -8.10 20.46
CA ARG A 254 6.47 -6.74 20.93
C ARG A 254 5.92 -5.69 19.97
N PRO A 255 5.56 -4.49 20.45
CA PRO A 255 5.10 -3.40 19.59
C PRO A 255 6.27 -2.81 18.78
N LEU A 256 5.95 -2.17 17.65
CA LEU A 256 6.94 -1.50 16.81
C LEU A 256 7.64 -0.36 17.57
N SER A 257 6.90 0.34 18.41
CA SER A 257 7.41 1.44 19.25
C SER A 257 8.51 1.02 20.22
N SER A 258 8.73 -0.28 20.46
CA SER A 258 9.85 -0.80 21.26
C SER A 258 11.15 -0.97 20.46
N TYR A 259 11.10 -0.86 19.14
CA TYR A 259 12.28 -0.91 18.27
C TYR A 259 12.84 0.50 18.09
N HIS A 260 14.05 0.74 18.57
CA HIS A 260 14.61 2.09 18.56
C HIS A 260 14.78 2.65 17.14
N HIS A 261 15.41 1.88 16.25
CA HIS A 261 15.74 2.37 14.91
C HIS A 261 14.54 2.36 13.98
N LEU A 262 13.67 1.34 14.06
CA LEU A 262 12.45 1.27 13.26
C LEU A 262 11.44 2.35 13.64
N ASP A 263 11.26 2.67 14.94
CA ASP A 263 10.37 3.74 15.39
C ASP A 263 10.87 5.13 14.93
N ASN A 264 12.18 5.38 15.05
CA ASN A 264 12.78 6.61 14.53
C ASN A 264 12.71 6.71 13.00
N TYR A 265 12.93 5.62 12.30
CA TYR A 265 12.80 5.53 10.83
C TYR A 265 11.36 5.76 10.36
N LEU A 266 10.37 5.18 11.03
CA LEU A 266 8.95 5.41 10.73
C LEU A 266 8.61 6.90 10.84
N ARG A 267 9.11 7.59 11.88
CA ARG A 267 8.88 9.03 12.08
C ARG A 267 9.62 9.88 11.03
N ASP A 268 10.85 9.52 10.67
CA ASP A 268 11.60 10.19 9.60
C ASP A 268 10.82 10.14 8.28
N LEU A 269 10.34 8.97 7.88
CA LEU A 269 9.55 8.81 6.66
C LEU A 269 8.20 9.53 6.73
N HIS A 270 7.53 9.50 7.87
CA HIS A 270 6.25 10.20 8.06
C HIS A 270 6.40 11.72 7.90
N GLN A 271 7.55 12.28 8.29
CA GLN A 271 7.84 13.71 8.24
C GLN A 271 8.36 14.18 6.87
N VAL A 272 8.54 13.27 5.90
CA VAL A 272 8.81 13.67 4.51
C VAL A 272 7.61 14.50 3.98
N PRO A 273 7.87 15.68 3.35
CA PRO A 273 6.79 16.54 2.86
C PRO A 273 5.76 15.80 2.00
N GLY A 274 4.48 15.98 2.31
CA GLY A 274 3.36 15.34 1.63
C GLY A 274 2.95 13.97 2.17
N VAL A 275 3.83 13.24 2.88
CA VAL A 275 3.57 11.87 3.33
C VAL A 275 2.57 11.82 4.49
N ALA A 276 2.70 12.69 5.49
CA ALA A 276 1.79 12.72 6.65
C ALA A 276 0.32 12.82 6.24
N ALA A 277 0.00 13.61 5.21
CA ALA A 277 -1.36 13.77 4.69
C ALA A 277 -1.94 12.49 4.06
N THR A 278 -1.09 11.52 3.72
CA THR A 278 -1.51 10.22 3.18
C THR A 278 -1.89 9.22 4.27
N VAL A 279 -1.54 9.48 5.52
CA VAL A 279 -1.80 8.59 6.67
C VAL A 279 -3.15 8.95 7.31
N ARG A 280 -4.10 8.07 7.18
CA ARG A 280 -5.45 8.20 7.75
C ARG A 280 -5.69 7.06 8.73
N LEU A 281 -5.29 7.27 9.99
CA LEU A 281 -5.44 6.26 11.05
C LEU A 281 -6.91 5.89 11.28
N ASP A 282 -7.84 6.84 11.15
CA ASP A 282 -9.27 6.59 11.22
C ASP A 282 -9.73 5.55 10.17
N HIS A 283 -9.32 5.73 8.90
CA HIS A 283 -9.59 4.76 7.84
C HIS A 283 -8.88 3.42 8.08
N ILE A 284 -7.64 3.46 8.53
CA ILE A 284 -6.84 2.25 8.80
C ILE A 284 -7.54 1.41 9.86
N VAL A 285 -7.82 1.99 11.01
CA VAL A 285 -8.44 1.29 12.15
C VAL A 285 -9.81 0.76 11.77
N THR A 286 -10.70 1.63 11.26
CA THR A 286 -12.04 1.22 10.85
C THR A 286 -12.00 0.08 9.84
N SER A 287 -11.10 0.16 8.85
CA SER A 287 -11.00 -0.84 7.78
C SER A 287 -10.64 -2.25 8.25
N TYR A 288 -9.82 -2.39 9.28
CA TYR A 288 -9.44 -3.70 9.82
C TYR A 288 -10.42 -4.19 10.87
N TYR A 289 -10.88 -3.30 11.76
CA TYR A 289 -11.74 -3.71 12.86
C TYR A 289 -13.22 -3.86 12.46
N SER A 290 -13.66 -3.36 11.29
CA SER A 290 -14.96 -3.68 10.71
C SER A 290 -15.04 -5.07 10.05
N SER A 291 -13.91 -5.77 9.90
CA SER A 291 -13.88 -7.10 9.30
C SER A 291 -14.23 -8.18 10.33
N GLU A 292 -15.37 -8.85 10.19
CA GLU A 292 -15.78 -9.96 11.05
C GLU A 292 -14.72 -11.09 11.13
N ARG A 293 -13.99 -11.31 10.05
CA ARG A 293 -12.91 -12.30 10.02
C ARG A 293 -11.77 -11.97 10.99
N VAL A 294 -11.50 -10.70 11.22
CA VAL A 294 -10.41 -10.19 12.06
C VAL A 294 -10.92 -9.87 13.45
N ASN A 295 -12.13 -9.33 13.54
CA ASN A 295 -12.76 -8.79 14.73
C ASN A 295 -14.23 -9.21 14.80
N PRO A 296 -14.51 -10.47 15.15
CA PRO A 296 -15.87 -11.01 15.12
C PRO A 296 -16.84 -10.32 16.09
N ASN A 297 -16.32 -9.67 17.14
CA ASN A 297 -17.15 -8.98 18.16
C ASN A 297 -17.45 -7.53 17.77
N GLY A 298 -16.84 -6.99 16.70
CA GLY A 298 -17.00 -5.58 16.31
C GLY A 298 -16.40 -4.56 17.27
N ILE A 299 -15.64 -4.97 18.29
CA ILE A 299 -15.06 -4.08 19.31
C ILE A 299 -13.78 -3.44 18.75
N VAL A 300 -13.78 -2.11 18.65
CA VAL A 300 -12.57 -1.36 18.27
C VAL A 300 -11.81 -1.00 19.55
N PRO A 301 -10.55 -1.44 19.70
CA PRO A 301 -9.76 -1.14 20.89
C PRO A 301 -9.41 0.34 20.96
N ILE A 302 -9.23 0.84 22.19
CA ILE A 302 -8.59 2.14 22.40
C ILE A 302 -7.12 2.00 22.00
N LEU A 303 -6.71 2.79 21.02
CA LEU A 303 -5.33 2.76 20.53
C LEU A 303 -4.37 3.46 21.49
N PRO A 304 -3.09 3.03 21.55
CA PRO A 304 -2.06 3.84 22.18
C PRO A 304 -1.93 5.19 21.46
N ALA A 305 -1.34 6.18 22.13
CA ALA A 305 -1.04 7.46 21.49
C ALA A 305 0.02 7.27 20.41
N LEU A 306 -0.41 7.28 19.15
CA LEU A 306 0.45 7.16 17.96
C LEU A 306 0.75 8.57 17.43
N ASP A 307 1.90 9.12 17.81
CA ASP A 307 2.36 10.43 17.34
C ASP A 307 3.64 10.26 16.52
N PHE A 308 3.49 10.26 15.20
CA PHE A 308 4.58 10.15 14.24
C PHE A 308 5.25 11.51 13.94
N SER A 309 4.74 12.62 14.50
CA SER A 309 5.34 13.95 14.36
C SER A 309 6.45 14.23 15.36
N ARG A 310 6.62 13.39 16.39
CA ARG A 310 7.70 13.51 17.37
C ARG A 310 9.07 13.52 16.69
N PRO A 311 10.07 14.23 17.26
CA PRO A 311 11.42 14.23 16.72
C PRO A 311 12.00 12.82 16.56
N HIS A 312 12.82 12.62 15.56
CA HIS A 312 13.58 11.39 15.31
C HIS A 312 15.10 11.64 15.36
N ASP A 313 15.89 10.59 15.45
CA ASP A 313 17.35 10.64 15.53
C ASP A 313 18.06 10.39 14.18
N ARG A 314 17.29 10.25 13.07
CA ARG A 314 17.85 9.83 11.77
C ARG A 314 18.75 10.89 11.14
N ASP A 315 18.68 12.16 11.57
CA ASP A 315 19.57 13.23 11.12
C ASP A 315 21.03 13.02 11.53
N ARG A 316 21.32 12.06 12.43
CA ARG A 316 22.69 11.63 12.75
C ARG A 316 23.42 11.01 11.57
N PHE A 317 22.72 10.49 10.59
CA PHE A 317 23.30 10.05 9.34
C PHE A 317 23.48 11.25 8.41
N ALA A 318 24.63 11.36 7.75
CA ALA A 318 24.85 12.42 6.76
C ALA A 318 23.69 12.37 5.75
N ARG A 319 23.04 13.51 5.53
CA ARG A 319 22.06 13.64 4.45
C ARG A 319 22.82 13.36 3.15
N ALA A 320 22.56 12.23 2.50
CA ALA A 320 22.93 12.10 1.11
C ALA A 320 22.39 13.35 0.42
N SER A 321 23.17 13.97 -0.45
CA SER A 321 22.79 15.11 -1.27
C SER A 321 21.63 14.70 -2.17
N SER A 322 20.47 14.57 -1.57
CA SER A 322 19.23 14.20 -2.21
C SER A 322 18.65 15.46 -2.78
N PHE A 323 18.48 15.47 -4.08
CA PHE A 323 17.67 16.43 -4.80
C PHE A 323 18.06 17.89 -4.51
N SER A 324 19.18 18.36 -5.12
CA SER A 324 19.41 19.80 -5.22
C SER A 324 18.12 20.41 -5.79
N ARG A 325 17.46 21.24 -4.99
CA ARG A 325 16.50 22.18 -5.53
C ARG A 325 17.28 22.98 -6.56
N ALA A 326 17.13 22.65 -7.84
CA ALA A 326 17.42 23.60 -8.90
C ALA A 326 16.47 24.78 -8.68
N ALA A 327 17.06 25.93 -8.34
CA ALA A 327 16.38 27.18 -8.20
C ALA A 327 15.83 27.62 -9.56
#